data_db7e80830b70be0c46dc2786b4330412
#
_entry.id   db7e80830b70be0c46dc2786b4330412
#
_cell.length_a   1.000
_cell.length_b   1.000
_cell.length_c   1.000
_cell.angle_alpha   90.00
_cell.angle_beta   90.00
_cell.angle_gamma   90.00
#
_symmetry.space_group_name_H-M   'P 1'
#
loop_
_entity.id
_entity.type
_entity.pdbx_description
1 polymer ?
#
loop_
_entity_poly.entity_id
_entity_poly.type
_entity_poly.pdbx_seq_one_letter_code
_entity_poly.pdbx_strand_id
1 'polypeptide(L)'
;MTALWVALAVLQSPVDEATLLVRQDTVEVAREAFRLTPTRAAPSGWTLATTIRYDRSRPVVVLDPIVELGPDSGATTLEYTVADPRDPMRILGQFTRGRFVVRMLGRRTERAREFPTPPPAAVLDDSVFALYLPVAWLGRTRAAQVTAVFPRAGRRELLAVQDLGIEPTTLNRDPADLRHITVTGGENRLVHVWLGAEGRLAKVEIPSRGLVAARQPAR
;
A
#
# COMPACT_ATOMS: atom_id res chain seq x y z
N MET A 1 -34.19 -22.33 30.25
CA MET A 1 -32.81 -22.69 29.88
C MET A 1 -32.39 -21.82 28.70
N THR A 2 -31.64 -20.75 28.96
CA THR A 2 -31.22 -19.76 27.94
C THR A 2 -29.81 -20.16 27.49
N ALA A 3 -29.69 -20.65 26.26
CA ALA A 3 -28.40 -20.99 25.65
C ALA A 3 -27.64 -19.72 25.28
N LEU A 4 -26.55 -19.47 25.94
CA LEU A 4 -25.62 -18.37 25.64
C LEU A 4 -24.76 -18.79 24.45
N TRP A 5 -25.02 -18.20 23.27
CA TRP A 5 -24.17 -18.37 22.11
C TRP A 5 -22.93 -17.47 22.26
N VAL A 6 -21.81 -18.05 22.65
CA VAL A 6 -20.51 -17.38 22.60
C VAL A 6 -20.06 -17.42 21.15
N ALA A 7 -20.16 -16.29 20.46
CA ALA A 7 -19.57 -16.11 19.13
C ALA A 7 -18.05 -16.10 19.28
N LEU A 8 -17.39 -17.22 18.96
CA LEU A 8 -15.94 -17.29 18.86
C LEU A 8 -15.54 -16.45 17.63
N ALA A 9 -15.04 -15.24 17.85
CA ALA A 9 -14.40 -14.46 16.79
C ALA A 9 -13.11 -15.20 16.40
N VAL A 10 -13.15 -15.91 15.27
CA VAL A 10 -11.95 -16.51 14.67
C VAL A 10 -11.08 -15.36 14.21
N LEU A 11 -10.05 -15.02 14.98
CA LEU A 11 -8.99 -14.11 14.59
C LEU A 11 -8.25 -14.77 13.41
N GLN A 12 -8.45 -14.24 12.20
CA GLN A 12 -7.69 -14.71 11.05
C GLN A 12 -6.23 -14.32 11.23
N SER A 13 -5.33 -15.31 11.22
CA SER A 13 -3.90 -15.06 11.27
C SER A 13 -3.46 -14.27 10.02
N PRO A 14 -2.62 -13.24 10.15
CA PRO A 14 -2.11 -12.52 8.99
C PRO A 14 -1.24 -13.44 8.15
N VAL A 15 -1.35 -13.29 6.83
CA VAL A 15 -0.50 -13.99 5.86
C VAL A 15 0.85 -13.30 5.75
N ASP A 16 0.86 -11.98 5.90
CA ASP A 16 2.06 -11.16 5.99
C ASP A 16 1.85 -10.03 6.99
N GLU A 17 2.82 -9.84 7.88
CA GLU A 17 2.85 -8.75 8.84
C GLU A 17 4.30 -8.32 9.03
N ALA A 18 4.55 -7.01 8.94
CA ALA A 18 5.89 -6.48 9.13
C ALA A 18 5.89 -5.00 9.48
N THR A 19 7.06 -4.55 9.92
CA THR A 19 7.40 -3.14 10.02
C THR A 19 8.46 -2.80 8.97
N LEU A 20 8.22 -1.76 8.18
CA LEU A 20 9.20 -1.15 7.29
C LEU A 20 9.83 0.04 7.99
N LEU A 21 11.16 0.09 7.99
CA LEU A 21 11.90 1.27 8.39
C LEU A 21 12.12 2.15 7.18
N VAL A 22 11.59 3.37 7.23
CA VAL A 22 11.70 4.33 6.13
C VAL A 22 12.84 5.29 6.38
N ARG A 23 13.78 5.32 5.45
CA ARG A 23 14.90 6.25 5.46
C ARG A 23 14.84 7.17 4.25
N GLN A 24 15.25 8.39 4.45
CA GLN A 24 15.61 9.30 3.38
C GLN A 24 17.13 9.49 3.47
N ASP A 25 17.83 9.02 2.43
CA ASP A 25 19.29 8.86 2.45
C ASP A 25 19.72 7.97 3.63
N THR A 26 20.39 8.52 4.64
CA THR A 26 20.83 7.80 5.83
C THR A 26 19.93 8.01 7.06
N VAL A 27 18.96 8.91 6.96
CA VAL A 27 18.16 9.38 8.09
C VAL A 27 16.83 8.63 8.16
N GLU A 28 16.50 8.01 9.29
CA GLU A 28 15.19 7.45 9.55
C GLU A 28 14.15 8.59 9.62
N VAL A 29 13.13 8.53 8.77
CA VAL A 29 12.07 9.56 8.68
C VAL A 29 10.70 9.05 9.10
N ALA A 30 10.46 7.74 8.99
CA ALA A 30 9.18 7.14 9.37
C ALA A 30 9.33 5.64 9.69
N ARG A 31 8.30 5.11 10.31
CA ARG A 31 8.07 3.65 10.45
C ARG A 31 6.68 3.33 9.92
N GLU A 32 6.58 2.26 9.15
CA GLU A 32 5.34 1.77 8.59
C GLU A 32 5.11 0.34 9.06
N ALA A 33 4.07 0.12 9.85
CA ALA A 33 3.58 -1.21 10.18
C ALA A 33 2.48 -1.59 9.19
N PHE A 34 2.53 -2.78 8.61
CA PHE A 34 1.46 -3.27 7.76
C PHE A 34 1.07 -4.69 8.10
N ARG A 35 -0.17 -5.02 7.76
CA ARG A 35 -0.74 -6.36 7.90
C ARG A 35 -1.57 -6.70 6.68
N LEU A 36 -1.36 -7.90 6.17
CA LEU A 36 -2.13 -8.50 5.10
C LEU A 36 -2.91 -9.69 5.65
N THR A 37 -4.23 -9.65 5.54
CA THR A 37 -5.13 -10.71 6.00
C THR A 37 -6.08 -11.12 4.88
N PRO A 38 -6.57 -12.37 4.84
CA PRO A 38 -7.68 -12.72 3.96
C PRO A 38 -8.88 -11.83 4.27
N THR A 39 -9.55 -11.30 3.25
CA THR A 39 -10.77 -10.52 3.46
C THR A 39 -11.98 -11.41 3.62
N ARG A 40 -12.99 -10.95 4.39
CA ARG A 40 -14.32 -11.58 4.43
C ARG A 40 -15.24 -11.07 3.34
N ALA A 41 -14.88 -9.95 2.70
CA ALA A 41 -15.72 -9.28 1.70
C ALA A 41 -15.78 -10.03 0.36
N ALA A 42 -14.73 -10.81 0.02
CA ALA A 42 -14.67 -11.57 -1.22
C ALA A 42 -13.88 -12.88 -1.02
N PRO A 43 -14.33 -14.01 -1.58
CA PRO A 43 -13.54 -15.23 -1.61
C PRO A 43 -12.18 -14.98 -2.26
N SER A 44 -11.11 -15.44 -1.60
CA SER A 44 -9.72 -15.28 -2.07
C SER A 44 -9.23 -13.83 -2.20
N GLY A 45 -9.93 -12.87 -1.63
CA GLY A 45 -9.48 -11.48 -1.54
C GLY A 45 -8.63 -11.21 -0.30
N TRP A 46 -8.06 -10.03 -0.21
CA TRP A 46 -7.15 -9.61 0.85
C TRP A 46 -7.54 -8.25 1.42
N THR A 47 -7.25 -8.04 2.69
CA THR A 47 -7.24 -6.72 3.33
C THR A 47 -5.80 -6.35 3.62
N LEU A 48 -5.32 -5.26 3.02
CA LEU A 48 -4.06 -4.64 3.35
C LEU A 48 -4.33 -3.42 4.24
N ALA A 49 -3.97 -3.54 5.51
CA ALA A 49 -4.00 -2.42 6.46
C ALA A 49 -2.58 -1.98 6.77
N THR A 50 -2.32 -0.69 6.72
CA THR A 50 -1.01 -0.14 7.04
C THR A 50 -1.14 1.15 7.85
N THR A 51 -0.18 1.38 8.72
CA THR A 51 -0.03 2.61 9.51
C THR A 51 1.40 3.09 9.36
N ILE A 52 1.58 4.26 8.78
CA ILE A 52 2.88 4.91 8.71
C ILE A 52 2.91 6.18 9.57
N ARG A 53 3.97 6.32 10.37
CA ARG A 53 4.16 7.43 11.29
C ARG A 53 5.43 8.20 10.94
N TYR A 54 5.27 9.49 10.69
CA TYR A 54 6.35 10.44 10.40
C TYR A 54 6.72 11.20 11.67
N ASP A 55 7.57 10.62 12.51
CA ASP A 55 7.93 11.18 13.83
C ASP A 55 8.77 12.46 13.76
N ARG A 56 9.44 12.68 12.63
CA ARG A 56 10.23 13.90 12.42
C ARG A 56 9.44 15.07 11.85
N SER A 57 8.23 14.85 11.37
CA SER A 57 7.35 15.96 10.97
C SER A 57 6.90 16.76 12.20
N ARG A 58 6.65 18.03 12.01
CA ARG A 58 6.15 18.92 13.06
C ARG A 58 4.91 19.66 12.55
N PRO A 59 3.71 19.31 12.98
CA PRO A 59 3.37 18.20 13.88
C PRO A 59 3.59 16.83 13.28
N VAL A 60 3.59 15.78 14.13
CA VAL A 60 3.65 14.39 13.71
C VAL A 60 2.45 14.06 12.82
N VAL A 61 2.69 13.39 11.71
CA VAL A 61 1.66 12.94 10.77
C VAL A 61 1.59 11.42 10.81
N VAL A 62 0.36 10.90 10.88
CA VAL A 62 0.08 9.45 10.78
C VAL A 62 -0.88 9.23 9.62
N LEU A 63 -0.58 8.23 8.80
CA LEU A 63 -1.36 7.84 7.64
C LEU A 63 -1.78 6.38 7.79
N ASP A 64 -3.09 6.11 7.78
CA ASP A 64 -3.68 4.80 8.04
C ASP A 64 -4.60 4.38 6.88
N PRO A 65 -4.08 3.95 5.72
CA PRO A 65 -4.93 3.36 4.69
C PRO A 65 -5.23 1.88 4.95
N ILE A 66 -6.47 1.51 4.67
CA ILE A 66 -6.96 0.13 4.60
C ILE A 66 -7.50 -0.08 3.19
N VAL A 67 -6.95 -1.04 2.46
CA VAL A 67 -7.36 -1.36 1.09
C VAL A 67 -7.87 -2.80 1.05
N GLU A 68 -9.10 -2.98 0.58
CA GLU A 68 -9.59 -4.30 0.21
C GLU A 68 -9.16 -4.61 -1.22
N LEU A 69 -8.64 -5.81 -1.41
CA LEU A 69 -8.16 -6.32 -2.67
C LEU A 69 -9.04 -7.49 -3.12
N GLY A 70 -9.36 -7.53 -4.40
CA GLY A 70 -9.99 -8.69 -5.02
C GLY A 70 -9.05 -9.89 -5.19
N PRO A 71 -9.56 -11.01 -5.69
CA PRO A 71 -8.76 -12.22 -5.97
C PRO A 71 -7.63 -11.99 -6.98
N ASP A 72 -7.79 -11.01 -7.85
CA ASP A 72 -6.83 -10.58 -8.86
C ASP A 72 -5.82 -9.55 -8.33
N SER A 73 -5.82 -9.28 -7.02
CA SER A 73 -5.01 -8.27 -6.34
C SER A 73 -5.34 -6.82 -6.71
N GLY A 74 -6.38 -6.59 -7.52
CA GLY A 74 -6.90 -5.25 -7.80
C GLY A 74 -7.60 -4.65 -6.59
N ALA A 75 -7.47 -3.34 -6.39
CA ALA A 75 -8.16 -2.64 -5.31
C ALA A 75 -9.68 -2.61 -5.55
N THR A 76 -10.46 -2.85 -4.51
CA THR A 76 -11.93 -2.81 -4.53
C THR A 76 -12.50 -1.69 -3.68
N THR A 77 -11.97 -1.49 -2.47
CA THR A 77 -12.36 -0.39 -1.58
C THR A 77 -11.15 0.23 -0.91
N LEU A 78 -11.33 1.44 -0.43
CA LEU A 78 -10.35 2.19 0.36
C LEU A 78 -11.04 2.86 1.55
N GLU A 79 -10.48 2.68 2.71
CA GLU A 79 -10.67 3.56 3.86
C GLU A 79 -9.30 4.12 4.25
N TYR A 80 -9.18 5.45 4.35
CA TYR A 80 -7.89 6.07 4.58
C TYR A 80 -8.03 7.25 5.55
N THR A 81 -7.44 7.12 6.72
CA THR A 81 -7.36 8.19 7.72
C THR A 81 -6.02 8.91 7.60
N VAL A 82 -6.08 10.21 7.43
CA VAL A 82 -4.94 11.13 7.46
C VAL A 82 -4.99 11.90 8.76
N ALA A 83 -4.20 11.49 9.74
CA ALA A 83 -4.09 12.15 11.02
C ALA A 83 -2.96 13.20 10.98
N ASP A 84 -3.17 14.24 10.15
CA ASP A 84 -2.36 15.47 10.16
C ASP A 84 -3.10 16.53 11.00
N PRO A 85 -2.55 16.98 12.13
CA PRO A 85 -3.21 18.01 12.94
C PRO A 85 -3.52 19.32 12.21
N ARG A 86 -2.82 19.60 11.11
CA ARG A 86 -3.07 20.80 10.29
C ARG A 86 -4.28 20.63 9.38
N ASP A 87 -4.41 19.44 8.78
CA ASP A 87 -5.47 19.11 7.82
C ASP A 87 -5.89 17.65 7.94
N PRO A 88 -6.58 17.26 9.04
CA PRO A 88 -7.06 15.90 9.21
C PRO A 88 -8.14 15.58 8.18
N MET A 89 -8.05 14.39 7.61
CA MET A 89 -8.92 13.96 6.53
C MET A 89 -9.25 12.48 6.66
N ARG A 90 -10.47 12.09 6.29
CA ARG A 90 -10.86 10.71 6.02
C ARG A 90 -11.24 10.58 4.56
N ILE A 91 -10.69 9.58 3.91
CA ILE A 91 -10.93 9.30 2.49
C ILE A 91 -11.61 7.94 2.41
N LEU A 92 -12.77 7.89 1.78
CA LEU A 92 -13.52 6.67 1.50
C LEU A 92 -13.57 6.48 -0.01
N GLY A 93 -13.19 5.30 -0.49
CA GLY A 93 -13.13 5.03 -1.93
C GLY A 93 -13.71 3.68 -2.30
N GLN A 94 -14.29 3.60 -3.49
CA GLN A 94 -14.82 2.36 -4.05
C GLN A 94 -14.52 2.27 -5.55
N PHE A 95 -14.00 1.12 -5.96
CA PHE A 95 -13.83 0.79 -7.37
C PHE A 95 -15.08 0.10 -7.89
N THR A 96 -15.67 0.63 -8.93
CA THR A 96 -16.88 0.09 -9.54
C THR A 96 -16.90 0.33 -11.05
N ARG A 97 -17.03 -0.72 -11.85
CA ARG A 97 -17.23 -0.62 -13.31
C ARG A 97 -16.20 0.25 -14.02
N GLY A 98 -14.91 0.11 -13.68
CA GLY A 98 -13.82 0.87 -14.29
C GLY A 98 -13.70 2.32 -13.82
N ARG A 99 -14.27 2.64 -12.66
CA ARG A 99 -14.20 3.96 -12.02
C ARG A 99 -13.84 3.81 -10.56
N PHE A 100 -13.12 4.77 -10.05
CA PHE A 100 -12.87 4.94 -8.62
C PHE A 100 -13.59 6.18 -8.14
N VAL A 101 -14.59 5.99 -7.31
CA VAL A 101 -15.35 7.08 -6.66
C VAL A 101 -14.76 7.28 -5.28
N VAL A 102 -14.38 8.51 -4.95
CA VAL A 102 -13.77 8.85 -3.68
C VAL A 102 -14.50 10.03 -3.02
N ARG A 103 -14.74 9.90 -1.71
CA ARG A 103 -15.22 10.97 -0.83
C ARG A 103 -14.12 11.33 0.15
N MET A 104 -13.79 12.60 0.22
CA MET A 104 -12.79 13.15 1.12
C MET A 104 -13.50 14.03 2.15
N LEU A 105 -13.40 13.65 3.42
CA LEU A 105 -14.06 14.29 4.55
C LEU A 105 -12.99 14.99 5.38
N GLY A 106 -12.86 16.30 5.22
CA GLY A 106 -12.02 17.16 6.05
C GLY A 106 -12.83 17.78 7.21
N ARG A 107 -12.18 18.61 8.04
CA ARG A 107 -12.84 19.24 9.20
C ARG A 107 -14.08 20.07 8.85
N ARG A 108 -14.07 20.76 7.72
CA ARG A 108 -15.14 21.69 7.29
C ARG A 108 -15.52 21.53 5.83
N THR A 109 -14.95 20.54 5.16
CA THR A 109 -15.14 20.34 3.71
C THR A 109 -15.41 18.89 3.44
N GLU A 110 -16.36 18.66 2.55
CA GLU A 110 -16.56 17.37 1.92
C GLU A 110 -16.35 17.56 0.42
N ARG A 111 -15.60 16.65 -0.18
CA ARG A 111 -15.37 16.63 -1.62
C ARG A 111 -15.59 15.23 -2.14
N ALA A 112 -16.26 15.10 -3.26
CA ALA A 112 -16.35 13.88 -4.02
C ALA A 112 -15.58 14.04 -5.34
N ARG A 113 -14.89 12.98 -5.74
CA ARG A 113 -14.21 12.89 -7.04
C ARG A 113 -14.45 11.51 -7.65
N GLU A 114 -14.39 11.47 -8.95
CA GLU A 114 -14.45 10.24 -9.72
C GLU A 114 -13.26 10.20 -10.68
N PHE A 115 -12.59 9.06 -10.72
CA PHE A 115 -11.48 8.82 -11.63
C PHE A 115 -11.85 7.64 -12.54
N PRO A 116 -11.75 7.78 -13.87
CA PRO A 116 -11.76 6.63 -14.77
C PRO A 116 -10.59 5.71 -14.43
N THR A 117 -10.87 4.46 -14.03
CA THR A 117 -9.87 3.50 -13.54
C THR A 117 -10.13 2.13 -14.15
N PRO A 118 -9.79 1.94 -15.44
CA PRO A 118 -9.86 0.60 -16.02
C PRO A 118 -8.96 -0.37 -15.24
N PRO A 119 -9.41 -1.62 -15.04
CA PRO A 119 -8.60 -2.64 -14.37
C PRO A 119 -7.38 -3.05 -15.24
N PRO A 120 -6.28 -3.53 -14.62
CA PRO A 120 -6.10 -3.64 -13.17
C PRO A 120 -5.88 -2.26 -12.51
N ALA A 121 -6.46 -2.10 -11.31
CA ALA A 121 -6.46 -0.84 -10.58
C ALA A 121 -5.80 -0.98 -9.20
N ALA A 122 -5.09 0.06 -8.78
CA ALA A 122 -4.43 0.13 -7.48
C ALA A 122 -4.64 1.48 -6.79
N VAL A 123 -4.56 1.47 -5.47
CA VAL A 123 -4.43 2.69 -4.66
C VAL A 123 -2.97 2.85 -4.28
N LEU A 124 -2.43 4.04 -4.46
CA LEU A 124 -1.10 4.43 -4.01
C LEU A 124 -1.12 5.75 -3.25
N ASP A 125 -0.09 5.96 -2.47
CA ASP A 125 0.26 7.24 -1.85
C ASP A 125 1.78 7.42 -1.91
N ASP A 126 2.23 8.64 -2.16
CA ASP A 126 3.66 8.96 -2.26
C ASP A 126 4.43 8.81 -0.93
N SER A 127 3.71 8.57 0.15
CA SER A 127 4.22 8.49 1.51
C SER A 127 3.85 7.19 2.23
N VAL A 128 3.31 6.18 1.52
CA VAL A 128 2.92 4.87 2.09
C VAL A 128 3.47 3.77 1.19
N PHE A 129 4.40 2.99 1.70
CA PHE A 129 5.22 2.08 0.90
C PHE A 129 4.59 0.68 0.77
N ALA A 130 3.87 0.21 1.78
CA ALA A 130 3.20 -1.09 1.71
C ALA A 130 2.15 -1.17 0.59
N LEU A 131 1.60 -0.03 0.15
CA LEU A 131 0.65 0.03 -0.97
C LEU A 131 1.27 -0.39 -2.31
N TYR A 132 2.60 -0.46 -2.42
CA TYR A 132 3.27 -0.99 -3.62
C TYR A 132 3.23 -2.53 -3.69
N LEU A 133 2.90 -3.24 -2.59
CA LEU A 133 2.80 -4.70 -2.59
C LEU A 133 1.76 -5.24 -3.60
N PRO A 134 0.49 -4.76 -3.60
CA PRO A 134 -0.49 -5.20 -4.60
C PRO A 134 -0.06 -4.86 -6.04
N VAL A 135 0.58 -3.71 -6.26
CA VAL A 135 1.09 -3.33 -7.59
C VAL A 135 2.17 -4.31 -8.07
N ALA A 136 3.08 -4.70 -7.19
CA ALA A 136 4.10 -5.69 -7.51
C ALA A 136 3.48 -7.07 -7.84
N TRP A 137 2.43 -7.49 -7.14
CA TRP A 137 1.72 -8.73 -7.45
C TRP A 137 1.02 -8.68 -8.80
N LEU A 138 0.36 -7.57 -9.15
CA LEU A 138 -0.25 -7.36 -10.45
C LEU A 138 0.79 -7.50 -11.57
N GLY A 139 1.99 -6.93 -11.39
CA GLY A 139 3.10 -7.04 -12.35
C GLY A 139 3.61 -8.46 -12.55
N ARG A 140 3.57 -9.32 -11.51
CA ARG A 140 3.97 -10.73 -11.60
C ARG A 140 2.98 -11.59 -12.34
N THR A 141 1.71 -11.26 -12.29
CA THR A 141 0.65 -12.16 -12.77
C THR A 141 0.27 -11.93 -14.22
N ARG A 142 0.07 -10.70 -14.66
CA ARG A 142 -0.41 -10.40 -16.02
C ARG A 142 -0.20 -8.97 -16.52
N ALA A 143 -0.03 -7.99 -15.63
CA ALA A 143 -0.24 -6.61 -16.02
C ALA A 143 1.10 -5.91 -16.25
N ALA A 144 1.41 -5.63 -17.50
CA ALA A 144 2.45 -4.65 -17.85
C ALA A 144 2.03 -3.21 -17.47
N GLN A 145 0.72 -2.94 -17.28
CA GLN A 145 0.20 -1.64 -16.93
C GLN A 145 -0.87 -1.74 -15.83
N VAL A 146 -0.81 -0.80 -14.88
CA VAL A 146 -1.74 -0.69 -13.75
C VAL A 146 -2.23 0.75 -13.66
N THR A 147 -3.55 0.95 -13.56
CA THR A 147 -4.10 2.27 -13.28
C THR A 147 -4.05 2.54 -11.79
N ALA A 148 -3.16 3.42 -11.37
CA ALA A 148 -3.02 3.83 -9.96
C ALA A 148 -3.78 5.12 -9.69
N VAL A 149 -4.52 5.16 -8.58
CA VAL A 149 -5.11 6.37 -8.04
C VAL A 149 -4.36 6.77 -6.78
N PHE A 150 -4.05 8.07 -6.68
CA PHE A 150 -3.45 8.72 -5.52
C PHE A 150 -4.51 9.63 -4.88
N PRO A 151 -5.38 9.08 -4.00
CA PRO A 151 -6.57 9.79 -3.55
C PRO A 151 -6.26 11.09 -2.82
N ARG A 152 -5.24 11.08 -1.94
CA ARG A 152 -4.81 12.25 -1.19
C ARG A 152 -4.25 13.36 -2.09
N ALA A 153 -3.52 12.99 -3.13
CA ALA A 153 -3.01 13.93 -4.14
C ALA A 153 -4.06 14.31 -5.19
N GLY A 154 -5.20 13.61 -5.22
CA GLY A 154 -6.28 13.89 -6.18
C GLY A 154 -5.90 13.62 -7.63
N ARG A 155 -5.01 12.67 -7.91
CA ARG A 155 -4.50 12.33 -9.26
C ARG A 155 -4.60 10.84 -9.56
N ARG A 156 -4.54 10.54 -10.84
CA ARG A 156 -4.47 9.20 -11.42
C ARG A 156 -3.27 9.11 -12.34
N GLU A 157 -2.60 7.96 -12.33
CA GLU A 157 -1.48 7.66 -13.24
C GLU A 157 -1.65 6.27 -13.86
N LEU A 158 -1.16 6.10 -15.07
CA LEU A 158 -0.93 4.79 -15.67
C LEU A 158 0.52 4.40 -15.37
N LEU A 159 0.69 3.30 -14.67
CA LEU A 159 1.99 2.77 -14.27
C LEU A 159 2.37 1.61 -15.17
N ALA A 160 3.60 1.60 -15.66
CA ALA A 160 4.20 0.40 -16.25
C ALA A 160 4.88 -0.39 -15.13
N VAL A 161 4.61 -1.70 -15.08
CA VAL A 161 5.15 -2.61 -14.07
C VAL A 161 5.91 -3.71 -14.77
N GLN A 162 7.16 -3.92 -14.37
CA GLN A 162 8.05 -4.91 -14.99
C GLN A 162 8.66 -5.80 -13.91
N ASP A 163 8.52 -7.10 -14.06
CA ASP A 163 9.21 -8.12 -13.25
C ASP A 163 10.58 -8.42 -13.89
N LEU A 164 11.64 -8.09 -13.18
CA LEU A 164 13.02 -8.33 -13.61
C LEU A 164 13.57 -9.69 -13.13
N GLY A 165 12.78 -10.44 -12.36
CA GLY A 165 13.19 -11.70 -11.80
C GLY A 165 13.91 -11.58 -10.45
N ILE A 166 14.70 -12.59 -10.11
CA ILE A 166 15.48 -12.59 -8.86
C ILE A 166 16.82 -11.93 -9.13
N GLU A 167 17.14 -10.91 -8.34
CA GLU A 167 18.40 -10.17 -8.44
C GLU A 167 19.06 -10.01 -7.06
N PRO A 168 20.39 -9.96 -7.00
CA PRO A 168 21.12 -9.67 -5.77
C PRO A 168 20.86 -8.21 -5.34
N THR A 169 20.61 -8.02 -4.07
CA THR A 169 20.43 -6.69 -3.46
C THR A 169 20.93 -6.71 -2.02
N THR A 170 20.75 -5.60 -1.31
CA THR A 170 20.98 -5.53 0.13
C THR A 170 19.68 -5.24 0.87
N LEU A 171 19.40 -6.01 1.93
CA LEU A 171 18.32 -5.78 2.87
C LEU A 171 18.93 -5.57 4.26
N ASN A 172 18.76 -4.37 4.85
CA ASN A 172 19.33 -4.02 6.17
C ASN A 172 20.86 -4.21 6.29
N ARG A 173 21.60 -4.01 5.19
CA ARG A 173 23.06 -4.20 5.00
C ARG A 173 23.48 -5.65 4.73
N ASP A 174 22.57 -6.61 4.80
CA ASP A 174 22.88 -8.00 4.48
C ASP A 174 22.59 -8.28 3.01
N PRO A 175 23.44 -9.05 2.32
CA PRO A 175 23.15 -9.54 0.97
C PRO A 175 21.87 -10.38 0.94
N ALA A 176 21.05 -10.20 -0.09
CA ALA A 176 19.82 -10.94 -0.27
C ALA A 176 19.48 -11.08 -1.76
N ASP A 177 19.00 -12.25 -2.16
CA ASP A 177 18.44 -12.49 -3.48
C ASP A 177 16.93 -12.30 -3.40
N LEU A 178 16.43 -11.24 -4.01
CA LEU A 178 15.02 -10.86 -3.94
C LEU A 178 14.46 -10.71 -5.36
N ARG A 179 13.15 -10.95 -5.51
CA ARG A 179 12.48 -10.65 -6.77
C ARG A 179 12.33 -9.15 -6.92
N HIS A 180 12.84 -8.64 -8.02
CA HIS A 180 12.86 -7.22 -8.33
C HIS A 180 11.73 -6.85 -9.29
N ILE A 181 10.89 -5.92 -8.88
CA ILE A 181 9.82 -5.35 -9.69
C ILE A 181 10.10 -3.87 -9.84
N THR A 182 10.05 -3.36 -11.06
CA THR A 182 10.08 -1.91 -11.31
C THR A 182 8.69 -1.39 -11.60
N VAL A 183 8.38 -0.22 -11.06
CA VAL A 183 7.14 0.51 -11.28
C VAL A 183 7.50 1.89 -11.79
N THR A 184 7.12 2.18 -13.04
CA THR A 184 7.39 3.47 -13.68
C THR A 184 6.09 4.18 -14.03
N GLY A 185 6.07 5.50 -13.92
CA GLY A 185 4.89 6.30 -14.26
C GLY A 185 5.13 7.78 -14.06
N GLY A 186 4.24 8.61 -14.60
CA GLY A 186 4.36 10.06 -14.55
C GLY A 186 5.70 10.57 -15.09
N GLU A 187 6.02 11.82 -14.81
CA GLU A 187 7.32 12.39 -15.12
C GLU A 187 8.37 11.87 -14.14
N ASN A 188 9.29 10.99 -14.63
CA ASN A 188 10.45 10.47 -13.90
C ASN A 188 10.14 9.66 -12.62
N ARG A 189 8.94 9.08 -12.49
CA ARG A 189 8.66 8.15 -11.39
C ARG A 189 9.30 6.79 -11.72
N LEU A 190 10.27 6.40 -10.92
CA LEU A 190 10.83 5.06 -10.88
C LEU A 190 10.79 4.59 -9.42
N VAL A 191 10.16 3.45 -9.20
CA VAL A 191 10.11 2.79 -7.89
C VAL A 191 10.58 1.36 -8.08
N HIS A 192 11.50 0.92 -7.23
CA HIS A 192 11.93 -0.46 -7.13
C HIS A 192 11.21 -1.11 -5.97
N VAL A 193 10.55 -2.23 -6.24
CA VAL A 193 9.87 -3.05 -5.24
C VAL A 193 10.54 -4.41 -5.19
N TRP A 194 10.96 -4.80 -4.01
CA TRP A 194 11.65 -6.06 -3.79
C TRP A 194 10.77 -6.98 -2.96
N LEU A 195 10.56 -8.19 -3.48
CA LEU A 195 9.76 -9.22 -2.84
C LEU A 195 10.66 -10.37 -2.39
N GLY A 196 10.49 -10.80 -1.16
CA GLY A 196 11.10 -12.00 -0.60
C GLY A 196 10.31 -13.27 -0.94
N ALA A 197 10.57 -14.32 -0.18
CA ALA A 197 9.85 -15.59 -0.30
C ALA A 197 8.33 -15.38 -0.23
N GLU A 198 7.58 -16.22 -0.93
CA GLU A 198 6.11 -16.19 -1.01
C GLU A 198 5.51 -14.85 -1.48
N GLY A 199 6.35 -13.97 -2.10
CA GLY A 199 5.91 -12.67 -2.57
C GLY A 199 5.69 -11.64 -1.47
N ARG A 200 6.31 -11.81 -0.30
CA ARG A 200 6.25 -10.87 0.82
C ARG A 200 7.03 -9.61 0.52
N LEU A 201 6.51 -8.45 0.93
CA LEU A 201 7.21 -7.19 0.73
C LEU A 201 8.49 -7.14 1.57
N ALA A 202 9.64 -6.97 0.93
CA ALA A 202 10.94 -6.86 1.57
C ALA A 202 11.46 -5.42 1.58
N LYS A 203 11.39 -4.72 0.43
CA LYS A 203 11.93 -3.37 0.30
C LYS A 203 11.20 -2.59 -0.80
N VAL A 204 11.09 -1.28 -0.61
CA VAL A 204 10.67 -0.31 -1.64
C VAL A 204 11.69 0.81 -1.70
N GLU A 205 12.16 1.15 -2.90
CA GLU A 205 13.09 2.26 -3.13
C GLU A 205 12.49 3.25 -4.11
N ILE A 206 12.64 4.54 -3.81
CA ILE A 206 12.27 5.66 -4.67
C ILE A 206 13.53 6.51 -4.87
N PRO A 207 14.39 6.18 -5.85
CA PRO A 207 15.70 6.80 -6.00
C PRO A 207 15.64 8.33 -6.17
N SER A 208 14.66 8.83 -6.94
CA SER A 208 14.48 10.26 -7.18
C SER A 208 14.20 11.08 -5.91
N ARG A 209 13.84 10.42 -4.80
CA ARG A 209 13.56 11.03 -3.50
C ARG A 209 14.57 10.62 -2.42
N GLY A 210 15.54 9.76 -2.75
CA GLY A 210 16.46 9.16 -1.77
C GLY A 210 15.74 8.32 -0.71
N LEU A 211 14.53 7.78 -1.02
CA LEU A 211 13.71 7.05 -0.05
C LEU A 211 13.89 5.54 -0.18
N VAL A 212 14.09 4.90 0.96
CA VAL A 212 14.15 3.44 1.10
C VAL A 212 13.29 3.03 2.29
N ALA A 213 12.31 2.17 2.03
CA ALA A 213 11.52 1.50 3.06
C ALA A 213 11.93 0.02 3.07
N ALA A 214 12.53 -0.47 4.15
CA ALA A 214 13.03 -1.83 4.25
C ALA A 214 12.41 -2.57 5.44
N ARG A 215 12.03 -3.84 5.20
CA ARG A 215 11.47 -4.72 6.22
C ARG A 215 12.47 -4.91 7.35
N GLN A 216 12.01 -4.72 8.57
CA GLN A 216 12.78 -5.04 9.77
C GLN A 216 12.83 -6.56 9.98
N PRO A 217 13.95 -7.11 10.46
CA PRO A 217 13.98 -8.50 10.92
C PRO A 217 12.89 -8.74 11.98
N ALA A 218 12.27 -9.92 11.95
CA ALA A 218 11.41 -10.36 13.05
C ALA A 218 12.25 -10.42 14.35
N ARG A 219 11.74 -9.82 15.39
CA ARG A 219 12.37 -9.90 16.73
C ARG A 219 12.04 -11.20 17.41
#